data_c32b5046934ffa891b95a2f15c01bbc7
#
_entry.id   c32b5046934ffa891b95a2f15c01bbc7
#
_cell.length_a   1.000
_cell.length_b   1.000
_cell.length_c   1.000
_cell.angle_alpha   90.00
_cell.angle_beta   90.00
_cell.angle_gamma   90.00
#
_symmetry.space_group_name_H-M   'P 1'
#
loop_
_entity.id
_entity.type
_entity.pdbx_description
1 polymer ?
#
loop_
_entity_poly.entity_id
_entity_poly.type
_entity_poly.pdbx_seq_one_letter_code
_entity_poly.pdbx_strand_id
1 'polypeptide(L)'
;MAVVSKRSRSDVPSGADGLDAEVLRGMYRAMLLTRAIEERGHALYRQGRIPGSFYTGRGNEAAAVGTAWAMAPQDVGCPTQRDLGVHIVRGMAPWRIIAQYLGRAGGPTRGRDGNVHLGDVGLGTLTMVSHLPAMLPVAVGCALAFRVRKEPRVALGWLGDGGSARGDAHEAMNLAGVRRLPIVFVLDNNGFAYSTPAHLEYGVTHLAERAAAYGFPGQVVDGTDVVAVYRAAQAAVERARDGGGPTLLELVTLRMEGHAVHDDAFYVPAELLAAWRERDPIVRTKARLLALGAGFDEAADAALRAEVEREVEVAVELALASEWPDPATLTDGVYR
;
A
#
# COMPACT_ATOMS: atom_id res chain seq x y z
N MET A 1 -12.49 -9.80 15.75
CA MET A 1 -12.92 -8.43 16.10
C MET A 1 -12.03 -7.95 17.24
N ALA A 2 -10.98 -7.18 16.93
CA ALA A 2 -10.22 -6.47 17.94
C ALA A 2 -10.50 -4.97 17.72
N VAL A 3 -11.41 -4.44 18.53
CA VAL A 3 -11.71 -3.01 18.60
C VAL A 3 -10.50 -2.34 19.21
N VAL A 4 -9.81 -1.49 18.45
CA VAL A 4 -8.81 -0.56 18.98
C VAL A 4 -9.54 0.43 19.88
N SER A 5 -9.49 0.14 21.18
CA SER A 5 -10.02 1.01 22.22
C SER A 5 -9.25 2.35 22.21
N LYS A 6 -9.97 3.46 22.14
CA LYS A 6 -9.43 4.79 22.45
C LYS A 6 -8.98 4.82 23.91
N ARG A 7 -7.69 4.61 24.15
CA ARG A 7 -7.07 4.90 25.46
C ARG A 7 -6.68 6.38 25.50
N SER A 8 -6.92 7.00 26.64
CA SER A 8 -6.52 8.36 26.98
C SER A 8 -5.01 8.55 26.84
N ARG A 9 -4.60 9.72 26.34
CA ARG A 9 -3.19 10.15 26.30
C ARG A 9 -2.63 10.11 27.74
N SER A 10 -1.76 9.15 28.02
CA SER A 10 -1.01 9.07 29.27
C SER A 10 0.39 8.53 28.97
N ASP A 11 1.41 9.32 29.27
CA ASP A 11 2.79 9.01 29.65
C ASP A 11 3.57 7.90 28.88
N VAL A 12 3.33 7.72 27.58
CA VAL A 12 4.19 6.89 26.74
C VAL A 12 5.30 7.78 26.15
N PRO A 13 6.59 7.39 26.24
CA PRO A 13 7.66 8.17 25.65
C PRO A 13 7.41 8.40 24.16
N SER A 14 7.20 9.65 23.77
CA SER A 14 7.20 10.04 22.37
C SER A 14 8.65 10.22 21.91
N GLY A 15 9.00 9.66 20.74
CA GLY A 15 10.29 9.94 20.12
C GLY A 15 10.46 11.43 19.84
N ALA A 16 11.68 11.83 19.43
CA ALA A 16 12.00 13.22 19.07
C ALA A 16 11.00 13.83 18.07
N ASP A 17 10.26 13.00 17.35
CA ASP A 17 9.22 13.39 16.38
C ASP A 17 7.80 13.38 16.98
N GLY A 18 7.62 13.13 18.25
CA GLY A 18 6.32 13.16 18.93
C GLY A 18 5.33 12.05 18.48
N LEU A 19 5.83 10.95 17.85
CA LEU A 19 5.00 9.80 17.54
C LEU A 19 4.98 8.82 18.72
N ASP A 20 3.80 8.31 19.05
CA ASP A 20 3.61 7.29 20.06
C ASP A 20 4.31 5.98 19.66
N ALA A 21 5.09 5.39 20.57
CA ALA A 21 5.80 4.13 20.34
C ALA A 21 4.86 2.96 20.00
N GLU A 22 3.64 2.94 20.55
CA GLU A 22 2.62 1.93 20.23
C GLU A 22 2.15 2.04 18.77
N VAL A 23 1.98 3.29 18.29
CA VAL A 23 1.64 3.53 16.86
C VAL A 23 2.76 3.06 15.96
N LEU A 24 4.02 3.39 16.31
CA LEU A 24 5.17 2.94 15.52
C LEU A 24 5.31 1.41 15.53
N ARG A 25 5.09 0.77 16.67
CA ARG A 25 5.09 -0.70 16.79
C ARG A 25 3.98 -1.33 15.94
N GLY A 26 2.80 -0.73 15.91
CA GLY A 26 1.69 -1.16 15.06
C GLY A 26 2.03 -1.09 13.57
N MET A 27 2.63 0.02 13.12
CA MET A 27 3.11 0.15 11.74
C MET A 27 4.22 -0.86 11.43
N TYR A 28 5.16 -1.06 12.35
CA TYR A 28 6.23 -2.05 12.21
C TYR A 28 5.66 -3.48 12.03
N ARG A 29 4.70 -3.86 12.88
CA ARG A 29 4.01 -5.16 12.76
C ARG A 29 3.32 -5.31 11.40
N ALA A 30 2.63 -4.27 10.93
CA ALA A 30 1.97 -4.30 9.62
C ALA A 30 2.96 -4.46 8.46
N MET A 31 4.13 -3.80 8.52
CA MET A 31 5.20 -3.99 7.54
C MET A 31 5.78 -5.41 7.58
N LEU A 32 6.02 -5.97 8.77
CA LEU A 32 6.48 -7.35 8.93
C LEU A 32 5.47 -8.33 8.33
N LEU A 33 4.18 -8.16 8.63
CA LEU A 33 3.13 -9.03 8.12
C LEU A 33 3.00 -8.94 6.60
N THR A 34 3.11 -7.73 6.04
CA THR A 34 3.13 -7.51 4.59
C THR A 34 4.25 -8.32 3.94
N ARG A 35 5.48 -8.16 4.41
CA ARG A 35 6.65 -8.87 3.89
C ARG A 35 6.53 -10.38 4.06
N ALA A 36 6.10 -10.86 5.21
CA ALA A 36 5.96 -12.29 5.48
C ALA A 36 4.91 -12.95 4.56
N ILE A 37 3.79 -12.28 4.28
CA ILE A 37 2.80 -12.75 3.29
C ILE A 37 3.41 -12.81 1.90
N GLU A 38 4.17 -11.81 1.49
CA GLU A 38 4.80 -11.76 0.17
C GLU A 38 5.88 -12.83 0.02
N GLU A 39 6.74 -13.02 1.01
CA GLU A 39 7.77 -14.07 1.01
C GLU A 39 7.13 -15.47 0.96
N ARG A 40 6.05 -15.67 1.73
CA ARG A 40 5.31 -16.94 1.71
C ARG A 40 4.58 -17.16 0.39
N GLY A 41 3.98 -16.11 -0.18
CA GLY A 41 3.37 -16.12 -1.51
C GLY A 41 4.37 -16.46 -2.60
N HIS A 42 5.58 -15.90 -2.54
CA HIS A 42 6.67 -16.22 -3.45
C HIS A 42 7.06 -17.72 -3.36
N ALA A 43 7.13 -18.28 -2.14
CA ALA A 43 7.39 -19.70 -1.95
C ALA A 43 6.26 -20.58 -2.53
N LEU A 44 5.00 -20.22 -2.32
CA LEU A 44 3.85 -20.92 -2.91
C LEU A 44 3.82 -20.84 -4.43
N TYR A 45 4.21 -19.70 -5.02
CA TYR A 45 4.35 -19.56 -6.46
C TYR A 45 5.41 -20.53 -7.01
N ARG A 46 6.61 -20.58 -6.41
CA ARG A 46 7.66 -21.52 -6.82
C ARG A 46 7.25 -22.99 -6.72
N GLN A 47 6.32 -23.30 -5.82
CA GLN A 47 5.73 -24.62 -5.69
C GLN A 47 4.63 -24.89 -6.74
N GLY A 48 4.35 -23.96 -7.64
CA GLY A 48 3.29 -24.07 -8.65
C GLY A 48 1.87 -24.00 -8.09
N ARG A 49 1.69 -23.48 -6.87
CA ARG A 49 0.38 -23.41 -6.21
C ARG A 49 -0.40 -22.15 -6.54
N ILE A 50 0.29 -21.08 -6.94
CA ILE A 50 -0.34 -19.82 -7.35
C ILE A 50 -0.48 -19.82 -8.86
N PRO A 51 -1.70 -19.81 -9.42
CA PRO A 51 -1.91 -19.63 -10.85
C PRO A 51 -1.64 -18.18 -11.25
N GLY A 52 -1.05 -17.96 -12.41
CA GLY A 52 -0.73 -16.62 -12.90
C GLY A 52 0.58 -16.08 -12.35
N SER A 53 0.68 -14.77 -12.19
CA SER A 53 1.89 -14.10 -11.69
C SER A 53 1.75 -13.71 -10.22
N PHE A 54 2.89 -13.43 -9.57
CA PHE A 54 2.95 -12.90 -8.22
C PHE A 54 3.82 -11.65 -8.21
N TYR A 55 3.42 -10.65 -7.45
CA TYR A 55 4.10 -9.36 -7.34
C TYR A 55 4.40 -9.07 -5.88
N THR A 56 5.55 -8.47 -5.61
CA THR A 56 5.96 -8.05 -4.27
C THR A 56 6.11 -6.54 -4.21
N GLY A 57 5.83 -5.99 -3.04
CA GLY A 57 6.10 -4.60 -2.68
C GLY A 57 7.37 -4.43 -1.86
N ARG A 58 8.33 -5.37 -1.94
CA ARG A 58 9.56 -5.32 -1.14
C ARG A 58 10.31 -4.03 -1.35
N GLY A 59 10.51 -3.29 -0.26
CA GLY A 59 11.06 -1.94 -0.25
C GLY A 59 10.01 -0.82 -0.17
N ASN A 60 8.73 -1.11 -0.45
CA ASN A 60 7.62 -0.16 -0.41
C ASN A 60 6.74 -0.32 0.85
N GLU A 61 7.08 -1.20 1.79
CA GLU A 61 6.22 -1.48 2.95
C GLU A 61 5.93 -0.23 3.78
N ALA A 62 6.92 0.65 3.94
CA ALA A 62 6.71 1.91 4.67
C ALA A 62 5.80 2.89 3.91
N ALA A 63 5.90 2.92 2.57
CA ALA A 63 5.03 3.71 1.72
C ALA A 63 3.56 3.26 1.86
N ALA A 64 3.28 1.97 1.68
CA ALA A 64 1.95 1.40 1.78
C ALA A 64 1.35 1.52 3.19
N VAL A 65 2.11 1.11 4.21
CA VAL A 65 1.64 1.11 5.61
C VAL A 65 1.48 2.53 6.13
N GLY A 66 2.47 3.41 5.93
CA GLY A 66 2.43 4.77 6.45
C GLY A 66 1.28 5.60 5.88
N THR A 67 1.02 5.49 4.58
CA THR A 67 -0.10 6.18 3.94
C THR A 67 -1.45 5.64 4.39
N ALA A 68 -1.59 4.31 4.47
CA ALA A 68 -2.83 3.69 4.93
C ALA A 68 -3.13 3.99 6.41
N TRP A 69 -2.09 4.13 7.24
CA TRP A 69 -2.24 4.47 8.67
C TRP A 69 -2.83 5.85 8.92
N ALA A 70 -2.67 6.76 7.95
CA ALA A 70 -3.26 8.10 7.99
C ALA A 70 -4.76 8.13 7.62
N MET A 71 -5.30 7.05 7.07
CA MET A 71 -6.70 6.95 6.68
C MET A 71 -7.62 6.80 7.89
N ALA A 72 -8.73 7.52 7.89
CA ALA A 72 -9.82 7.25 8.82
C ALA A 72 -10.63 6.01 8.38
N PRO A 73 -11.38 5.35 9.30
CA PRO A 73 -12.16 4.16 8.96
C PRO A 73 -13.12 4.33 7.78
N GLN A 74 -13.70 5.52 7.62
CA GLN A 74 -14.64 5.85 6.54
C GLN A 74 -13.99 6.21 5.21
N ASP A 75 -12.68 6.46 5.17
CA ASP A 75 -11.95 6.82 3.95
C ASP A 75 -11.85 5.63 2.99
N VAL A 76 -11.59 5.92 1.71
CA VAL A 76 -11.50 4.90 0.66
C VAL A 76 -10.14 4.94 0.00
N GLY A 77 -9.55 3.77 -0.20
CA GLY A 77 -8.27 3.59 -0.88
C GLY A 77 -8.41 2.80 -2.17
N CYS A 78 -7.65 3.22 -3.19
CA CYS A 78 -7.46 2.49 -4.45
C CYS A 78 -5.97 2.11 -4.59
N PRO A 79 -5.48 1.10 -3.85
CA PRO A 79 -4.08 0.68 -3.88
C PRO A 79 -3.72 -0.03 -5.20
N THR A 80 -2.41 -0.11 -5.49
CA THR A 80 -1.88 -0.92 -6.59
C THR A 80 -1.46 -2.31 -6.10
N GLN A 81 -0.90 -3.12 -7.00
CA GLN A 81 -0.45 -4.49 -6.71
C GLN A 81 0.68 -4.57 -5.68
N ARG A 82 1.43 -3.46 -5.47
CA ARG A 82 2.57 -3.43 -4.52
C ARG A 82 2.20 -2.88 -3.16
N ASP A 83 0.98 -2.42 -3.02
CA ASP A 83 0.49 -1.77 -1.80
C ASP A 83 -0.25 -2.75 -0.90
N LEU A 84 0.24 -4.00 -0.78
CA LEU A 84 -0.39 -5.03 0.05
C LEU A 84 -0.58 -4.55 1.50
N GLY A 85 0.36 -3.76 2.01
CA GLY A 85 0.28 -3.14 3.34
C GLY A 85 -0.97 -2.30 3.57
N VAL A 86 -1.53 -1.69 2.52
CA VAL A 86 -2.81 -0.95 2.60
C VAL A 86 -3.94 -1.88 3.02
N HIS A 87 -4.05 -3.06 2.39
CA HIS A 87 -5.09 -4.04 2.72
C HIS A 87 -4.95 -4.57 4.15
N ILE A 88 -3.70 -4.79 4.60
CA ILE A 88 -3.40 -5.22 5.98
C ILE A 88 -3.84 -4.16 6.98
N VAL A 89 -3.45 -2.91 6.79
CA VAL A 89 -3.82 -1.80 7.68
C VAL A 89 -5.33 -1.57 7.70
N ARG A 90 -6.00 -1.79 6.57
CA ARG A 90 -7.47 -1.70 6.47
C ARG A 90 -8.21 -2.90 7.08
N GLY A 91 -7.48 -3.92 7.56
CA GLY A 91 -8.04 -5.04 8.30
C GLY A 91 -8.42 -6.25 7.44
N MET A 92 -7.90 -6.38 6.23
CA MET A 92 -8.08 -7.59 5.44
C MET A 92 -7.30 -8.74 6.09
N ALA A 93 -8.01 -9.82 6.41
CA ALA A 93 -7.41 -10.97 7.04
C ALA A 93 -6.37 -11.64 6.11
N PRO A 94 -5.16 -12.00 6.60
CA PRO A 94 -4.10 -12.59 5.80
C PRO A 94 -4.53 -13.82 4.99
N TRP A 95 -5.36 -14.69 5.56
CA TRP A 95 -5.83 -15.88 4.87
C TRP A 95 -6.69 -15.55 3.62
N ARG A 96 -7.45 -14.45 3.62
CA ARG A 96 -8.24 -14.01 2.48
C ARG A 96 -7.34 -13.53 1.33
N ILE A 97 -6.23 -12.84 1.67
CA ILE A 97 -5.22 -12.41 0.72
C ILE A 97 -4.58 -13.62 0.05
N ILE A 98 -4.15 -14.61 0.85
CA ILE A 98 -3.52 -15.83 0.34
C ILE A 98 -4.52 -16.65 -0.47
N ALA A 99 -5.77 -16.77 -0.02
CA ALA A 99 -6.84 -17.44 -0.76
C ALA A 99 -7.10 -16.79 -2.14
N GLN A 100 -7.00 -15.45 -2.22
CA GLN A 100 -7.08 -14.73 -3.49
C GLN A 100 -5.97 -15.16 -4.45
N TYR A 101 -4.71 -15.18 -4.00
CA TYR A 101 -3.58 -15.61 -4.82
C TYR A 101 -3.68 -17.10 -5.24
N LEU A 102 -4.29 -17.94 -4.40
CA LEU A 102 -4.53 -19.35 -4.68
C LEU A 102 -5.75 -19.60 -5.58
N GLY A 103 -6.51 -18.57 -5.95
CA GLY A 103 -7.75 -18.69 -6.75
C GLY A 103 -8.90 -19.39 -6.00
N ARG A 104 -8.93 -19.31 -4.66
CA ARG A 104 -9.93 -19.96 -3.81
C ARG A 104 -11.17 -19.09 -3.58
N ALA A 105 -12.28 -19.73 -3.30
CA ALA A 105 -13.57 -19.07 -3.03
C ALA A 105 -13.52 -18.14 -1.80
N GLY A 106 -12.64 -18.39 -0.84
CA GLY A 106 -12.42 -17.54 0.33
C GLY A 106 -11.70 -16.21 0.04
N GLY A 107 -11.12 -16.03 -1.15
CA GLY A 107 -10.53 -14.76 -1.57
C GLY A 107 -11.59 -13.68 -1.82
N PRO A 108 -11.20 -12.38 -1.82
CA PRO A 108 -12.14 -11.27 -2.05
C PRO A 108 -12.96 -11.38 -3.34
N THR A 109 -12.37 -11.85 -4.43
CA THR A 109 -13.06 -12.06 -5.71
C THR A 109 -13.72 -13.42 -5.85
N ARG A 110 -13.68 -14.24 -4.80
CA ARG A 110 -14.25 -15.60 -4.78
C ARG A 110 -13.72 -16.50 -5.90
N GLY A 111 -12.43 -16.35 -6.23
CA GLY A 111 -11.75 -17.12 -7.28
C GLY A 111 -12.14 -16.76 -8.72
N ARG A 112 -12.87 -15.66 -8.94
CA ARG A 112 -13.34 -15.24 -10.26
C ARG A 112 -12.38 -14.35 -11.02
N ASP A 113 -11.39 -13.78 -10.34
CA ASP A 113 -10.47 -12.80 -10.89
C ASP A 113 -9.02 -13.09 -10.48
N GLY A 114 -8.12 -12.39 -11.15
CA GLY A 114 -6.69 -12.53 -11.00
C GLY A 114 -6.16 -12.27 -9.59
N ASN A 115 -5.00 -12.77 -9.34
CA ASN A 115 -4.36 -12.90 -8.04
C ASN A 115 -4.12 -11.58 -7.29
N VAL A 116 -3.74 -10.49 -7.97
CA VAL A 116 -3.44 -9.19 -7.34
C VAL A 116 -4.66 -8.25 -7.28
N HIS A 117 -5.80 -8.66 -7.82
CA HIS A 117 -7.01 -7.85 -7.84
C HIS A 117 -7.73 -7.96 -6.48
N LEU A 118 -7.05 -7.47 -5.46
CA LEU A 118 -7.55 -7.41 -4.08
C LEU A 118 -8.43 -6.18 -3.88
N GLY A 119 -9.50 -6.33 -3.12
CA GLY A 119 -10.35 -5.24 -2.70
C GLY A 119 -11.49 -5.74 -1.82
N ASP A 120 -11.92 -4.89 -0.89
CA ASP A 120 -13.09 -5.13 -0.05
C ASP A 120 -13.72 -3.77 0.29
N VAL A 121 -14.87 -3.50 -0.30
CA VAL A 121 -15.58 -2.23 -0.12
C VAL A 121 -15.98 -2.02 1.36
N GLY A 122 -16.25 -3.10 2.10
CA GLY A 122 -16.55 -3.03 3.53
C GLY A 122 -15.35 -2.56 4.37
N LEU A 123 -14.13 -2.79 3.87
CA LEU A 123 -12.89 -2.31 4.48
C LEU A 123 -12.42 -0.97 3.87
N GLY A 124 -13.17 -0.42 2.92
CA GLY A 124 -12.83 0.82 2.23
C GLY A 124 -11.67 0.68 1.25
N THR A 125 -11.40 -0.53 0.73
CA THR A 125 -10.41 -0.74 -0.34
C THR A 125 -11.12 -1.15 -1.63
N LEU A 126 -10.84 -0.42 -2.72
CA LEU A 126 -11.35 -0.75 -4.04
C LEU A 126 -10.36 -1.66 -4.77
N THR A 127 -10.91 -2.61 -5.50
CA THR A 127 -10.11 -3.59 -6.24
C THR A 127 -9.35 -2.91 -7.37
N MET A 128 -8.03 -3.10 -7.42
CA MET A 128 -7.25 -2.65 -8.56
C MET A 128 -7.59 -3.46 -9.83
N VAL A 129 -7.28 -2.88 -10.96
CA VAL A 129 -7.26 -3.56 -12.27
C VAL A 129 -5.87 -3.44 -12.88
N SER A 130 -5.48 -4.40 -13.74
CA SER A 130 -4.12 -4.47 -14.30
C SER A 130 -3.75 -3.31 -15.22
N HIS A 131 -4.71 -2.56 -15.73
CA HIS A 131 -4.49 -1.36 -16.54
C HIS A 131 -4.17 -0.18 -15.63
N LEU A 132 -2.94 -0.08 -15.16
CA LEU A 132 -2.52 1.01 -14.30
C LEU A 132 -2.38 2.31 -15.11
N PRO A 133 -2.84 3.46 -14.58
CA PRO A 133 -3.50 3.67 -13.29
C PRO A 133 -5.04 3.83 -13.37
N ALA A 134 -5.75 2.99 -14.11
CA ALA A 134 -7.20 3.11 -14.36
C ALA A 134 -8.06 3.28 -13.08
N MET A 135 -7.55 2.87 -11.91
CA MET A 135 -8.25 3.08 -10.65
C MET A 135 -8.10 4.50 -10.09
N LEU A 136 -7.20 5.30 -10.64
CA LEU A 136 -7.04 6.69 -10.21
C LEU A 136 -8.26 7.57 -10.55
N PRO A 137 -8.82 7.54 -11.77
CA PRO A 137 -10.11 8.16 -12.08
C PRO A 137 -11.25 7.66 -11.18
N VAL A 138 -11.25 6.38 -10.78
CA VAL A 138 -12.25 5.82 -9.86
C VAL A 138 -12.12 6.44 -8.47
N ALA A 139 -10.89 6.59 -7.96
CA ALA A 139 -10.63 7.29 -6.69
C ALA A 139 -11.11 8.74 -6.74
N VAL A 140 -10.89 9.43 -7.86
CA VAL A 140 -11.40 10.79 -8.11
C VAL A 140 -12.93 10.82 -8.12
N GLY A 141 -13.57 9.81 -8.72
CA GLY A 141 -15.03 9.65 -8.69
C GLY A 141 -15.58 9.48 -7.26
N CYS A 142 -14.89 8.70 -6.41
CA CYS A 142 -15.23 8.57 -5.00
C CYS A 142 -15.12 9.93 -4.27
N ALA A 143 -14.01 10.65 -4.48
CA ALA A 143 -13.81 11.97 -3.89
C ALA A 143 -14.87 12.99 -4.35
N LEU A 144 -15.27 12.93 -5.61
CA LEU A 144 -16.36 13.74 -6.15
C LEU A 144 -17.70 13.41 -5.46
N ALA A 145 -18.00 12.13 -5.28
CA ALA A 145 -19.19 11.69 -4.58
C ALA A 145 -19.21 12.19 -3.12
N PHE A 146 -18.10 12.10 -2.39
CA PHE A 146 -17.97 12.60 -1.02
C PHE A 146 -18.23 14.10 -0.96
N ARG A 147 -17.65 14.86 -1.89
CA ARG A 147 -17.90 16.31 -1.99
C ARG A 147 -19.37 16.66 -2.27
N VAL A 148 -19.99 15.98 -3.25
CA VAL A 148 -21.41 16.21 -3.60
C VAL A 148 -22.33 15.87 -2.44
N ARG A 149 -22.03 14.79 -1.72
CA ARG A 149 -22.80 14.35 -0.53
C ARG A 149 -22.44 15.11 0.74
N LYS A 150 -21.43 15.98 0.69
CA LYS A 150 -20.88 16.69 1.87
C LYS A 150 -20.43 15.75 2.98
N GLU A 151 -19.87 14.60 2.63
CA GLU A 151 -19.32 13.63 3.57
C GLU A 151 -17.87 14.02 3.93
N PRO A 152 -17.47 13.95 5.21
CA PRO A 152 -16.09 14.27 5.64
C PRO A 152 -15.15 13.08 5.38
N ARG A 153 -15.12 12.60 4.16
CA ARG A 153 -14.33 11.45 3.70
C ARG A 153 -13.28 11.89 2.71
N VAL A 154 -12.18 11.15 2.68
CA VAL A 154 -11.07 11.36 1.74
C VAL A 154 -10.87 10.09 0.93
N ALA A 155 -10.55 10.25 -0.35
CA ALA A 155 -10.06 9.15 -1.17
C ALA A 155 -8.54 9.19 -1.23
N LEU A 156 -7.89 8.03 -1.23
CA LEU A 156 -6.48 7.90 -1.55
C LEU A 156 -6.34 7.04 -2.81
N GLY A 157 -5.58 7.50 -3.78
CA GLY A 157 -5.30 6.77 -5.01
C GLY A 157 -3.81 6.57 -5.18
N TRP A 158 -3.38 5.30 -5.27
CA TRP A 158 -1.99 4.94 -5.48
C TRP A 158 -1.69 4.77 -6.97
N LEU A 159 -0.48 5.12 -7.37
CA LEU A 159 0.06 4.92 -8.71
C LEU A 159 1.59 4.78 -8.62
N GLY A 160 2.18 4.07 -9.56
CA GLY A 160 3.64 4.02 -9.71
C GLY A 160 4.14 5.12 -10.65
N ASP A 161 5.46 5.30 -10.68
CA ASP A 161 6.18 6.19 -11.59
C ASP A 161 5.77 5.97 -13.06
N GLY A 162 5.85 4.75 -13.58
CA GLY A 162 5.41 4.43 -14.94
C GLY A 162 3.92 4.72 -15.20
N GLY A 163 3.05 4.44 -14.22
CA GLY A 163 1.63 4.77 -14.30
C GLY A 163 1.38 6.28 -14.40
N SER A 164 2.25 7.09 -13.80
CA SER A 164 2.14 8.55 -13.80
C SER A 164 2.30 9.22 -15.16
N ALA A 165 2.83 8.51 -16.15
CA ALA A 165 3.00 9.00 -17.51
C ALA A 165 1.76 8.75 -18.40
N ARG A 166 0.75 8.03 -17.91
CA ARG A 166 -0.47 7.71 -18.65
C ARG A 166 -1.50 8.84 -18.61
N GLY A 167 -2.32 8.94 -19.66
CA GLY A 167 -3.38 9.94 -19.78
C GLY A 167 -4.34 9.93 -18.58
N ASP A 168 -4.75 8.74 -18.14
CA ASP A 168 -5.66 8.55 -17.00
C ASP A 168 -5.18 9.27 -15.72
N ALA A 169 -3.86 9.26 -15.46
CA ALA A 169 -3.28 9.96 -14.31
C ALA A 169 -3.41 11.47 -14.45
N HIS A 170 -3.10 12.01 -15.64
CA HIS A 170 -3.17 13.45 -15.91
C HIS A 170 -4.61 13.97 -15.83
N GLU A 171 -5.56 13.25 -16.43
CA GLU A 171 -6.98 13.59 -16.41
C GLU A 171 -7.55 13.54 -15.00
N ALA A 172 -7.22 12.51 -14.23
CA ALA A 172 -7.64 12.36 -12.84
C ALA A 172 -7.12 13.52 -11.97
N MET A 173 -5.83 13.82 -12.05
CA MET A 173 -5.21 14.91 -11.30
C MET A 173 -5.79 16.27 -11.71
N ASN A 174 -5.99 16.52 -13.00
CA ASN A 174 -6.58 17.76 -13.49
C ASN A 174 -8.01 17.95 -12.97
N LEU A 175 -8.88 16.96 -13.09
CA LEU A 175 -10.25 17.03 -12.58
C LEU A 175 -10.28 17.28 -11.07
N ALA A 176 -9.43 16.56 -10.32
CA ALA A 176 -9.32 16.72 -8.87
C ALA A 176 -8.88 18.12 -8.47
N GLY A 177 -7.92 18.71 -9.17
CA GLY A 177 -7.44 20.08 -8.95
C GLY A 177 -8.51 21.12 -9.25
N VAL A 178 -9.10 21.08 -10.45
CA VAL A 178 -10.17 21.99 -10.87
C VAL A 178 -11.36 21.99 -9.88
N ARG A 179 -11.69 20.82 -9.37
CA ARG A 179 -12.81 20.63 -8.44
C ARG A 179 -12.42 20.70 -6.97
N ARG A 180 -11.11 20.86 -6.65
CA ARG A 180 -10.58 20.84 -5.28
C ARG A 180 -11.10 19.66 -4.47
N LEU A 181 -11.03 18.45 -5.05
CA LEU A 181 -11.62 17.24 -4.47
C LEU A 181 -10.85 16.77 -3.24
N PRO A 182 -11.51 16.11 -2.27
CA PRO A 182 -10.87 15.54 -1.09
C PRO A 182 -10.16 14.22 -1.45
N ILE A 183 -8.99 14.33 -2.09
CA ILE A 183 -8.17 13.18 -2.51
C ILE A 183 -6.70 13.42 -2.25
N VAL A 184 -5.98 12.34 -1.89
CA VAL A 184 -4.53 12.29 -1.87
C VAL A 184 -4.06 11.32 -2.95
N PHE A 185 -3.19 11.79 -3.82
CA PHE A 185 -2.49 10.95 -4.79
C PHE A 185 -1.19 10.49 -4.16
N VAL A 186 -1.00 9.18 -4.08
CA VAL A 186 0.21 8.53 -3.56
C VAL A 186 0.97 7.96 -4.73
N LEU A 187 2.12 8.53 -5.04
CA LEU A 187 2.96 8.13 -6.15
C LEU A 187 4.18 7.39 -5.62
N ASP A 188 4.21 6.08 -5.80
CA ASP A 188 5.35 5.23 -5.48
C ASP A 188 6.39 5.35 -6.59
N ASN A 189 7.36 6.26 -6.39
CA ASN A 189 8.50 6.39 -7.30
C ASN A 189 9.56 5.36 -6.90
N ASN A 190 9.47 4.17 -7.51
CA ASN A 190 10.36 3.06 -7.22
C ASN A 190 11.51 2.91 -8.24
N GLY A 191 11.67 3.90 -9.13
CA GLY A 191 12.78 4.06 -10.04
C GLY A 191 12.67 3.28 -11.35
N PHE A 192 11.64 2.43 -11.52
CA PHE A 192 11.50 1.58 -12.70
C PHE A 192 10.04 1.33 -13.09
N ALA A 193 9.68 1.69 -14.33
CA ALA A 193 8.47 1.18 -14.98
C ALA A 193 8.79 -0.14 -15.70
N TYR A 194 8.47 -1.26 -15.08
CA TYR A 194 8.94 -2.58 -15.51
C TYR A 194 10.50 -2.58 -15.58
N SER A 195 11.10 -2.62 -16.77
CA SER A 195 12.55 -2.54 -17.01
C SER A 195 13.03 -1.14 -17.43
N THR A 196 12.12 -0.18 -17.61
CA THR A 196 12.47 1.19 -18.01
C THR A 196 12.88 1.99 -16.78
N PRO A 197 14.12 2.49 -16.71
CA PRO A 197 14.58 3.31 -15.59
C PRO A 197 13.99 4.72 -15.65
N ALA A 198 13.83 5.35 -14.50
CA ALA A 198 13.19 6.64 -14.31
C ALA A 198 13.65 7.74 -15.27
N HIS A 199 14.95 7.81 -15.58
CA HIS A 199 15.51 8.83 -16.49
C HIS A 199 15.05 8.69 -17.95
N LEU A 200 14.43 7.59 -18.33
CA LEU A 200 13.80 7.37 -19.63
C LEU A 200 12.27 7.54 -19.60
N GLU A 201 11.69 7.78 -18.43
CA GLU A 201 10.24 7.89 -18.27
C GLU A 201 9.76 9.33 -18.13
N TYR A 202 10.52 10.17 -17.45
CA TYR A 202 10.13 11.56 -17.19
C TYR A 202 11.35 12.50 -17.14
N GLY A 203 11.10 13.75 -17.50
CA GLY A 203 12.13 14.79 -17.66
C GLY A 203 12.31 15.72 -16.46
N VAL A 204 11.53 15.54 -15.37
CA VAL A 204 11.64 16.34 -14.14
C VAL A 204 12.50 15.59 -13.11
N THR A 205 13.04 16.30 -12.12
CA THR A 205 13.80 15.64 -11.05
C THR A 205 12.86 14.86 -10.14
N HIS A 206 11.72 15.46 -9.82
CA HIS A 206 10.70 14.85 -8.96
C HIS A 206 9.32 14.88 -9.63
N LEU A 207 8.63 13.75 -9.61
CA LEU A 207 7.27 13.66 -10.16
C LEU A 207 6.25 14.52 -9.39
N ALA A 208 6.54 14.82 -8.12
CA ALA A 208 5.75 15.75 -7.32
C ALA A 208 5.64 17.16 -7.95
N GLU A 209 6.61 17.57 -8.77
CA GLU A 209 6.59 18.85 -9.48
C GLU A 209 5.39 18.98 -10.43
N ARG A 210 4.87 17.87 -10.94
CA ARG A 210 3.69 17.86 -11.83
C ARG A 210 2.43 18.40 -11.17
N ALA A 211 2.32 18.33 -9.83
CA ALA A 211 1.17 18.79 -9.07
C ALA A 211 0.89 20.28 -9.31
N ALA A 212 1.93 21.08 -9.51
CA ALA A 212 1.80 22.52 -9.80
C ALA A 212 1.00 22.79 -11.07
N ALA A 213 1.12 21.95 -12.09
CA ALA A 213 0.38 22.08 -13.35
C ALA A 213 -1.13 21.88 -13.18
N TYR A 214 -1.55 21.20 -12.10
CA TYR A 214 -2.97 20.95 -11.77
C TYR A 214 -3.48 21.86 -10.64
N GLY A 215 -2.65 22.77 -10.13
CA GLY A 215 -3.05 23.78 -9.15
C GLY A 215 -3.15 23.27 -7.69
N PHE A 216 -2.39 22.24 -7.32
CA PHE A 216 -2.32 21.74 -5.95
C PHE A 216 -0.87 21.39 -5.55
N PRO A 217 -0.56 21.24 -4.24
CA PRO A 217 0.80 20.97 -3.80
C PRO A 217 1.25 19.54 -4.12
N GLY A 218 2.55 19.42 -4.47
CA GLY A 218 3.29 18.19 -4.49
C GLY A 218 4.34 18.17 -3.37
N GLN A 219 4.61 17.00 -2.81
CA GLN A 219 5.61 16.80 -1.77
C GLN A 219 6.41 15.54 -2.05
N VAL A 220 7.74 15.65 -1.96
CA VAL A 220 8.66 14.50 -2.03
C VAL A 220 8.93 14.01 -0.62
N VAL A 221 8.86 12.70 -0.43
CA VAL A 221 9.04 12.05 0.88
C VAL A 221 9.97 10.85 0.71
N ASP A 222 10.82 10.59 1.69
CA ASP A 222 11.55 9.32 1.77
C ASP A 222 10.56 8.18 2.05
N GLY A 223 10.21 7.44 1.01
CA GLY A 223 9.23 6.35 1.05
C GLY A 223 9.69 5.13 1.88
N THR A 224 10.95 5.10 2.35
CA THR A 224 11.47 4.05 3.23
C THR A 224 11.42 4.41 4.72
N ASP A 225 11.04 5.65 5.07
CA ASP A 225 10.81 6.10 6.45
C ASP A 225 9.31 6.14 6.74
N VAL A 226 8.79 5.13 7.44
CA VAL A 226 7.36 5.01 7.74
C VAL A 226 6.80 6.20 8.52
N VAL A 227 7.62 6.85 9.35
CA VAL A 227 7.18 8.01 10.14
C VAL A 227 7.06 9.25 9.24
N ALA A 228 8.04 9.47 8.36
CA ALA A 228 7.98 10.55 7.38
C ALA A 228 6.77 10.39 6.45
N VAL A 229 6.56 9.17 5.94
CA VAL A 229 5.39 8.84 5.10
C VAL A 229 4.08 9.08 5.85
N TYR A 230 3.94 8.54 7.06
CA TYR A 230 2.74 8.72 7.87
C TYR A 230 2.42 10.20 8.12
N ARG A 231 3.42 11.01 8.48
CA ARG A 231 3.25 12.44 8.75
C ARG A 231 2.80 13.21 7.50
N ALA A 232 3.47 12.97 6.39
CA ALA A 232 3.11 13.59 5.13
C ALA A 232 1.68 13.19 4.69
N ALA A 233 1.34 11.91 4.81
CA ALA A 233 0.02 11.41 4.49
C ALA A 233 -1.06 11.98 5.42
N GLN A 234 -0.78 12.07 6.74
CA GLN A 234 -1.69 12.66 7.70
C GLN A 234 -2.00 14.12 7.36
N ALA A 235 -0.97 14.93 7.11
CA ALA A 235 -1.15 16.33 6.74
C ALA A 235 -1.93 16.48 5.41
N ALA A 236 -1.65 15.62 4.42
CA ALA A 236 -2.37 15.63 3.15
C ALA A 236 -3.83 15.23 3.30
N VAL A 237 -4.13 14.21 4.12
CA VAL A 237 -5.50 13.75 4.42
C VAL A 237 -6.28 14.82 5.18
N GLU A 238 -5.68 15.42 6.22
CA GLU A 238 -6.29 16.52 6.97
C GLU A 238 -6.60 17.71 6.04
N ARG A 239 -5.62 18.14 5.25
CA ARG A 239 -5.81 19.20 4.24
C ARG A 239 -6.98 18.90 3.30
N ALA A 240 -7.04 17.68 2.77
CA ALA A 240 -8.09 17.26 1.85
C ALA A 240 -9.47 17.27 2.52
N ARG A 241 -9.55 16.77 3.76
CA ARG A 241 -10.78 16.71 4.57
C ARG A 241 -11.31 18.09 4.91
N ASP A 242 -10.41 19.06 5.16
CA ASP A 242 -10.73 20.45 5.48
C ASP A 242 -11.02 21.30 4.24
N GLY A 243 -11.14 20.68 3.05
CA GLY A 243 -11.47 21.38 1.81
C GLY A 243 -10.28 22.08 1.14
N GLY A 244 -9.06 21.82 1.60
CA GLY A 244 -7.82 22.34 0.99
C GLY A 244 -7.54 21.78 -0.41
N GLY A 245 -8.27 20.75 -0.83
CA GLY A 245 -8.12 20.12 -2.14
C GLY A 245 -7.02 19.03 -2.15
N PRO A 246 -6.62 18.55 -3.35
CA PRO A 246 -5.69 17.44 -3.51
C PRO A 246 -4.28 17.73 -3.03
N THR A 247 -3.52 16.66 -2.78
CA THR A 247 -2.06 16.68 -2.62
C THR A 247 -1.47 15.49 -3.39
N LEU A 248 -0.32 15.68 -4.05
CA LEU A 248 0.48 14.60 -4.63
C LEU A 248 1.66 14.32 -3.70
N LEU A 249 1.70 13.13 -3.14
CA LEU A 249 2.83 12.63 -2.37
C LEU A 249 3.69 11.73 -3.25
N GLU A 250 4.90 12.14 -3.57
CA GLU A 250 5.89 11.28 -4.21
C GLU A 250 6.71 10.59 -3.13
N LEU A 251 6.54 9.29 -3.01
CA LEU A 251 7.27 8.45 -2.08
C LEU A 251 8.45 7.81 -2.83
N VAL A 252 9.65 8.29 -2.53
CA VAL A 252 10.86 7.80 -3.19
C VAL A 252 11.29 6.50 -2.53
N THR A 253 11.22 5.42 -3.29
CA THR A 253 11.60 4.06 -2.90
C THR A 253 12.49 3.43 -3.95
N LEU A 254 12.82 2.16 -3.81
CA LEU A 254 13.33 1.32 -4.90
C LEU A 254 12.60 -0.01 -4.88
N ARG A 255 12.19 -0.46 -6.05
CA ARG A 255 11.75 -1.84 -6.23
C ARG A 255 12.93 -2.78 -6.11
N MET A 256 13.04 -3.50 -4.98
CA MET A 256 14.20 -4.35 -4.65
C MET A 256 14.19 -5.73 -5.33
N GLU A 257 13.12 -6.06 -6.03
CA GLU A 257 12.93 -7.32 -6.76
C GLU A 257 12.50 -7.03 -8.20
N GLY A 258 12.33 -8.05 -9.03
CA GLY A 258 11.81 -7.90 -10.38
C GLY A 258 10.40 -7.31 -10.44
N HIS A 259 9.93 -6.99 -11.62
CA HIS A 259 8.57 -6.49 -11.81
C HIS A 259 7.52 -7.50 -11.29
N ALA A 260 7.77 -8.77 -11.54
CA ALA A 260 7.02 -9.90 -11.01
C ALA A 260 7.99 -11.03 -10.69
N VAL A 261 7.51 -12.08 -10.04
CA VAL A 261 8.37 -13.18 -9.55
C VAL A 261 9.13 -13.96 -10.65
N HIS A 262 8.73 -13.84 -11.91
CA HIS A 262 9.42 -14.43 -13.07
C HIS A 262 10.47 -13.50 -13.69
N ASP A 263 10.60 -12.27 -13.18
CA ASP A 263 11.55 -11.26 -13.64
C ASP A 263 12.77 -11.25 -12.70
N ASP A 264 13.95 -11.51 -13.24
CA ASP A 264 15.22 -11.60 -12.49
C ASP A 264 15.86 -10.24 -12.20
N ALA A 265 15.25 -9.15 -12.67
CA ALA A 265 15.70 -7.77 -12.48
C ALA A 265 17.14 -7.50 -12.97
N PHE A 266 17.64 -8.20 -13.97
CA PHE A 266 19.01 -8.06 -14.49
C PHE A 266 19.35 -6.63 -14.94
N TYR A 267 18.33 -5.82 -15.24
CA TYR A 267 18.46 -4.43 -15.66
C TYR A 267 18.66 -3.45 -14.50
N VAL A 268 18.54 -3.89 -13.25
CA VAL A 268 18.79 -3.05 -12.06
C VAL A 268 20.25 -3.18 -11.65
N PRO A 269 21.02 -2.08 -11.61
CA PRO A 269 22.43 -2.13 -11.18
C PRO A 269 22.59 -2.73 -9.77
N ALA A 270 23.54 -3.64 -9.62
CA ALA A 270 23.79 -4.33 -8.35
C ALA A 270 24.16 -3.36 -7.22
N GLU A 271 24.91 -2.31 -7.54
CA GLU A 271 25.31 -1.25 -6.60
C GLU A 271 24.09 -0.47 -6.11
N LEU A 272 23.12 -0.22 -6.98
CA LEU A 272 21.86 0.44 -6.61
C LEU A 272 21.07 -0.44 -5.64
N LEU A 273 20.92 -1.73 -5.93
CA LEU A 273 20.27 -2.68 -5.03
C LEU A 273 20.98 -2.76 -3.67
N ALA A 274 22.31 -2.78 -3.66
CA ALA A 274 23.10 -2.81 -2.42
C ALA A 274 22.86 -1.56 -1.58
N ALA A 275 22.92 -0.37 -2.20
CA ALA A 275 22.68 0.90 -1.52
C ALA A 275 21.27 1.00 -0.93
N TRP A 276 20.25 0.45 -1.60
CA TRP A 276 18.89 0.48 -1.09
C TRP A 276 18.60 -0.59 -0.04
N ARG A 277 19.33 -1.69 0.00
CA ARG A 277 19.24 -2.66 1.13
C ARG A 277 19.60 -2.03 2.47
N GLU A 278 20.51 -1.07 2.48
CA GLU A 278 20.84 -0.28 3.68
C GLU A 278 19.68 0.62 4.13
N ARG A 279 18.73 0.87 3.25
CA ARG A 279 17.54 1.69 3.49
C ARG A 279 16.27 0.86 3.65
N ASP A 280 16.38 -0.45 3.89
CA ASP A 280 15.22 -1.33 4.10
C ASP A 280 14.29 -0.76 5.18
N PRO A 281 13.01 -0.50 4.87
CA PRO A 281 12.07 0.17 5.76
C PRO A 281 11.84 -0.61 7.07
N ILE A 282 11.89 -1.92 7.04
CA ILE A 282 11.74 -2.78 8.22
C ILE A 282 12.97 -2.65 9.14
N VAL A 283 14.18 -2.68 8.56
CA VAL A 283 15.43 -2.53 9.33
C VAL A 283 15.49 -1.15 9.97
N ARG A 284 15.15 -0.10 9.22
CA ARG A 284 15.14 1.29 9.72
C ARG A 284 14.13 1.48 10.85
N THR A 285 12.94 0.92 10.72
CA THR A 285 11.89 1.05 11.74
C THR A 285 12.22 0.27 12.99
N LYS A 286 12.81 -0.94 12.86
CA LYS A 286 13.36 -1.69 13.99
C LYS A 286 14.40 -0.86 14.77
N ALA A 287 15.39 -0.32 14.05
CA ALA A 287 16.44 0.49 14.68
C ALA A 287 15.85 1.68 15.45
N ARG A 288 14.83 2.32 14.89
CA ARG A 288 14.12 3.43 15.56
C ARG A 288 13.37 2.98 16.80
N LEU A 289 12.67 1.85 16.78
CA LEU A 289 11.98 1.28 17.94
C LEU A 289 12.96 0.92 19.06
N LEU A 290 14.09 0.29 18.72
CA LEU A 290 15.16 -0.03 19.69
C LEU A 290 15.74 1.25 20.34
N ALA A 291 15.96 2.30 19.55
CA ALA A 291 16.47 3.57 20.04
C ALA A 291 15.47 4.30 20.97
N LEU A 292 14.17 4.14 20.74
CA LEU A 292 13.12 4.67 21.63
C LEU A 292 13.05 3.90 22.96
N GLY A 293 13.47 2.66 22.99
CA GLY A 293 13.36 1.77 24.15
C GLY A 293 11.90 1.40 24.44
N ALA A 294 11.17 2.22 25.14
CA ALA A 294 9.72 2.10 25.39
C ALA A 294 9.19 0.63 25.53
N GLY A 295 9.98 -0.27 26.11
CA GLY A 295 9.65 -1.69 26.23
C GLY A 295 9.81 -2.49 24.92
N PHE A 296 10.54 -1.98 23.93
CA PHE A 296 10.90 -2.70 22.72
C PHE A 296 12.42 -2.93 22.68
N ASP A 297 12.81 -4.19 22.72
CA ASP A 297 14.19 -4.67 22.65
C ASP A 297 14.30 -5.81 21.60
N GLU A 298 15.50 -6.40 21.48
CA GLU A 298 15.73 -7.51 20.54
C GLU A 298 14.85 -8.74 20.84
N ALA A 299 14.53 -9.00 22.11
CA ALA A 299 13.66 -10.11 22.48
C ALA A 299 12.20 -9.84 22.07
N ALA A 300 11.73 -8.60 22.23
CA ALA A 300 10.42 -8.16 21.77
C ALA A 300 10.32 -8.19 20.24
N ASP A 301 11.37 -7.80 19.51
CA ASP A 301 11.42 -7.94 18.04
C ASP A 301 11.33 -9.40 17.62
N ALA A 302 12.13 -10.28 18.22
CA ALA A 302 12.12 -11.70 17.91
C ALA A 302 10.75 -12.36 18.19
N ALA A 303 10.12 -11.99 19.30
CA ALA A 303 8.78 -12.48 19.66
C ALA A 303 7.73 -12.02 18.64
N LEU A 304 7.77 -10.74 18.22
CA LEU A 304 6.85 -10.18 17.24
C LEU A 304 7.00 -10.85 15.86
N ARG A 305 8.24 -11.10 15.43
CA ARG A 305 8.49 -11.82 14.16
C ARG A 305 7.96 -13.25 14.21
N ALA A 306 8.21 -13.96 15.30
CA ALA A 306 7.69 -15.32 15.48
C ALA A 306 6.14 -15.34 15.55
N GLU A 307 5.50 -14.30 16.09
CA GLU A 307 4.04 -14.15 16.05
C GLU A 307 3.54 -14.00 14.61
N VAL A 308 4.16 -13.08 13.86
CA VAL A 308 3.80 -12.80 12.45
C VAL A 308 4.00 -14.04 11.57
N GLU A 309 5.10 -14.76 11.74
CA GLU A 309 5.34 -16.01 11.00
C GLU A 309 4.25 -17.04 11.28
N ARG A 310 3.88 -17.25 12.55
CA ARG A 310 2.79 -18.18 12.91
C ARG A 310 1.45 -17.73 12.32
N GLU A 311 1.16 -16.43 12.33
CA GLU A 311 -0.08 -15.88 11.73
C GLU A 311 -0.14 -16.19 10.23
N VAL A 312 0.97 -16.05 9.53
CA VAL A 312 1.04 -16.34 8.09
C VAL A 312 0.90 -17.83 7.81
N GLU A 313 1.53 -18.71 8.59
CA GLU A 313 1.35 -20.16 8.40
C GLU A 313 -0.10 -20.60 8.64
N VAL A 314 -0.76 -20.11 9.68
CA VAL A 314 -2.19 -20.34 9.90
C VAL A 314 -3.03 -19.81 8.76
N ALA A 315 -2.68 -18.62 8.23
CA ALA A 315 -3.38 -18.04 7.10
C ALA A 315 -3.24 -18.89 5.82
N VAL A 316 -2.07 -19.49 5.60
CA VAL A 316 -1.83 -20.43 4.49
C VAL A 316 -2.70 -21.69 4.64
N GLU A 317 -2.74 -22.28 5.83
CA GLU A 317 -3.56 -23.46 6.09
C GLU A 317 -5.04 -23.19 5.82
N LEU A 318 -5.57 -22.09 6.34
CA LEU A 318 -6.95 -21.65 6.10
C LEU A 318 -7.24 -21.40 4.62
N ALA A 319 -6.33 -20.75 3.93
CA ALA A 319 -6.47 -20.46 2.51
C ALA A 319 -6.45 -21.73 1.65
N LEU A 320 -5.59 -22.70 1.98
CA LEU A 320 -5.53 -24.00 1.31
C LEU A 320 -6.75 -24.86 1.58
N ALA A 321 -7.33 -24.76 2.77
CA ALA A 321 -8.56 -25.45 3.15
C ALA A 321 -9.82 -24.83 2.52
N SER A 322 -9.74 -23.59 2.03
CA SER A 322 -10.86 -22.94 1.35
C SER A 322 -11.22 -23.69 0.06
N GLU A 323 -12.49 -23.78 -0.23
CA GLU A 323 -13.02 -24.45 -1.42
C GLU A 323 -12.57 -23.80 -2.73
N TRP A 324 -12.62 -24.56 -3.80
CA TRP A 324 -12.53 -24.00 -5.15
C TRP A 324 -13.84 -23.27 -5.50
N PRO A 325 -13.78 -22.23 -6.36
CA PRO A 325 -15.01 -21.57 -6.81
C PRO A 325 -15.89 -22.54 -7.58
N ASP A 326 -17.21 -22.47 -7.37
CA ASP A 326 -18.18 -23.24 -8.15
C ASP A 326 -18.25 -22.65 -9.56
N PRO A 327 -17.94 -23.42 -10.61
CA PRO A 327 -18.03 -22.98 -12.00
C PRO A 327 -19.42 -22.45 -12.40
N ALA A 328 -20.50 -22.94 -11.78
CA ALA A 328 -21.85 -22.46 -12.02
C ALA A 328 -22.04 -20.99 -11.66
N THR A 329 -21.19 -20.44 -10.77
CA THR A 329 -21.26 -19.03 -10.32
C THR A 329 -20.44 -18.08 -11.20
N LEU A 330 -19.86 -18.53 -12.31
CA LEU A 330 -18.92 -17.74 -13.13
C LEU A 330 -19.50 -16.40 -13.59
N THR A 331 -20.77 -16.40 -13.95
CA THR A 331 -21.47 -15.22 -14.48
C THR A 331 -22.23 -14.40 -13.43
N ASP A 332 -22.23 -14.85 -12.15
CA ASP A 332 -22.94 -14.14 -11.08
C ASP A 332 -22.40 -12.73 -10.90
N GLY A 333 -23.28 -11.75 -10.98
CA GLY A 333 -22.94 -10.33 -10.80
C GLY A 333 -22.27 -9.68 -12.03
N VAL A 334 -22.08 -10.40 -13.15
CA VAL A 334 -21.56 -9.83 -14.40
C VAL A 334 -22.69 -9.13 -15.15
N TYR A 335 -23.87 -9.73 -15.14
CA TYR A 335 -25.09 -9.18 -15.75
C TYR A 335 -26.22 -9.16 -14.71
N ARG A 336 -27.13 -8.20 -14.85
CA ARG A 336 -28.40 -8.14 -14.10
C ARG A 336 -29.50 -8.74 -14.93
#